data_9f522168d608bf903ba17724cd6d6e79
#
_entry.id   9f522168d608bf903ba17724cd6d6e79
#
_cell.length_a   1.000
_cell.length_b   1.000
_cell.length_c   1.000
_cell.angle_alpha   90.00
_cell.angle_beta   90.00
_cell.angle_gamma   90.00
#
_symmetry.space_group_name_H-M   'P 1'
#
loop_
_entity.id
_entity.type
_entity.pdbx_description
1 polymer ?
#
loop_
_entity_poly.entity_id
_entity_poly.type
_entity_poly.pdbx_seq_one_letter_code
_entity_poly.pdbx_strand_id
1 'polypeptide(L)'
;MRTIAKRKGRAERPRPLAWKPRQPADLVGPSRLIAEKLMAKARRGGTEPVKLLLYGPPGVGKSTIADMLALEFTRSPWSIEEVPGKVVTVETVKDWMRELAYGSLYSEWSVKIVNELDRCSRDAQDLLLGYLDKMPPGRGFIGTSNLDLGQLTERFQTRFQSIKLEAPNSDEIRGFLMAHWKVPEAVAAMIAVGCGGNVRAALADLETHFDATCHD
;
A
#
# COMPACT_ATOMS: atom_id res chain seq x y z
N MET A 1 -15.45 -48.29 22.64
CA MET A 1 -14.48 -47.26 22.14
C MET A 1 -15.22 -46.35 21.17
N ARG A 2 -15.57 -45.14 21.58
CA ARG A 2 -16.21 -44.15 20.70
C ARG A 2 -15.11 -43.27 20.11
N THR A 3 -14.88 -43.38 18.80
CA THR A 3 -13.94 -42.56 18.05
C THR A 3 -14.47 -41.12 17.96
N ILE A 4 -13.83 -40.19 18.64
CA ILE A 4 -14.13 -38.76 18.56
C ILE A 4 -13.52 -38.27 17.23
N ALA A 5 -14.39 -38.07 16.24
CA ALA A 5 -13.98 -37.41 14.99
C ALA A 5 -13.59 -35.97 15.31
N LYS A 6 -12.30 -35.64 15.18
CA LYS A 6 -11.79 -34.29 15.20
C LYS A 6 -12.48 -33.50 14.06
N ARG A 7 -13.42 -32.62 14.40
CA ARG A 7 -13.94 -31.59 13.49
C ARG A 7 -12.68 -30.78 13.04
N LYS A 8 -12.30 -30.88 11.77
CA LYS A 8 -11.36 -29.94 11.13
C LYS A 8 -11.95 -28.55 11.32
N GLY A 9 -11.35 -27.76 12.19
CA GLY A 9 -11.72 -26.37 12.41
C GLY A 9 -11.65 -25.63 11.08
N ARG A 10 -12.77 -25.11 10.65
CA ARG A 10 -12.88 -24.16 9.54
C ARG A 10 -12.02 -22.99 9.95
N ALA A 11 -10.95 -22.69 9.22
CA ALA A 11 -10.12 -21.52 9.50
C ALA A 11 -11.06 -20.31 9.63
N GLU A 12 -11.15 -19.77 10.83
CA GLU A 12 -11.91 -18.55 11.10
C GLU A 12 -11.30 -17.45 10.23
N ARG A 13 -12.15 -16.79 9.44
CA ARG A 13 -11.68 -15.69 8.61
C ARG A 13 -11.18 -14.57 9.53
N PRO A 14 -10.06 -13.91 9.20
CA PRO A 14 -9.57 -12.82 10.04
C PRO A 14 -10.63 -11.73 10.12
N ARG A 15 -10.72 -11.08 11.27
CA ARG A 15 -11.58 -9.91 11.46
C ARG A 15 -11.26 -8.83 10.41
N PRO A 16 -12.22 -8.01 9.98
CA PRO A 16 -12.04 -7.04 8.90
C PRO A 16 -10.84 -6.10 9.08
N LEU A 17 -10.66 -5.54 10.27
CA LEU A 17 -9.52 -4.65 10.56
C LEU A 17 -8.17 -5.38 10.66
N ALA A 18 -8.17 -6.66 11.01
CA ALA A 18 -6.96 -7.49 11.05
C ALA A 18 -6.58 -8.07 9.68
N TRP A 19 -7.48 -7.97 8.71
CA TRP A 19 -7.23 -8.48 7.37
C TRP A 19 -6.25 -7.58 6.60
N LYS A 20 -5.23 -8.22 6.02
CA LYS A 20 -4.22 -7.53 5.21
C LYS A 20 -4.19 -8.15 3.82
N PRO A 21 -4.39 -7.36 2.75
CA PRO A 21 -4.19 -7.80 1.38
C PRO A 21 -2.76 -8.33 1.18
N ARG A 22 -2.63 -9.47 0.49
CA ARG A 22 -1.33 -10.10 0.21
C ARG A 22 -0.99 -10.16 -1.27
N GLN A 23 -1.99 -10.00 -2.12
CA GLN A 23 -1.87 -10.08 -3.58
C GLN A 23 -2.81 -9.06 -4.23
N PRO A 24 -2.56 -8.66 -5.48
CA PRO A 24 -3.42 -7.69 -6.17
C PRO A 24 -4.90 -8.07 -6.21
N ALA A 25 -5.21 -9.36 -6.27
CA ALA A 25 -6.59 -9.87 -6.27
C ALA A 25 -7.36 -9.55 -4.97
N ASP A 26 -6.64 -9.25 -3.89
CA ASP A 26 -7.23 -8.85 -2.61
C ASP A 26 -7.60 -7.36 -2.56
N LEU A 27 -7.22 -6.56 -3.56
CA LEU A 27 -7.55 -5.15 -3.64
C LEU A 27 -8.91 -4.93 -4.34
N VAL A 28 -9.50 -3.75 -4.09
CA VAL A 28 -10.83 -3.39 -4.57
C VAL A 28 -10.74 -2.42 -5.75
N GLY A 29 -11.56 -2.61 -6.75
CA GLY A 29 -11.77 -1.68 -7.85
C GLY A 29 -10.51 -1.35 -8.66
N PRO A 30 -10.32 -0.06 -9.04
CA PRO A 30 -9.21 0.37 -9.87
C PRO A 30 -7.82 0.05 -9.30
N SER A 31 -7.68 0.04 -7.99
CA SER A 31 -6.42 -0.27 -7.30
C SER A 31 -5.90 -1.66 -7.59
N ARG A 32 -6.79 -2.64 -7.80
CA ARG A 32 -6.44 -4.00 -8.20
C ARG A 32 -5.72 -4.03 -9.55
N LEU A 33 -6.30 -3.39 -10.57
CA LEU A 33 -5.73 -3.37 -11.91
C LEU A 33 -4.37 -2.66 -11.97
N ILE A 34 -4.23 -1.58 -11.19
CA ILE A 34 -2.96 -0.86 -11.07
C ILE A 34 -1.90 -1.75 -10.40
N ALA A 35 -2.25 -2.43 -9.30
CA ALA A 35 -1.35 -3.36 -8.63
C ALA A 35 -0.93 -4.51 -9.55
N GLU A 36 -1.86 -5.13 -10.27
CA GLU A 36 -1.57 -6.20 -11.24
C GLU A 36 -0.56 -5.75 -12.30
N LYS A 37 -0.75 -4.54 -12.88
CA LYS A 37 0.17 -3.98 -13.89
C LYS A 37 1.56 -3.70 -13.30
N LEU A 38 1.64 -3.12 -12.10
CA LEU A 38 2.91 -2.80 -11.45
C LEU A 38 3.67 -4.07 -11.06
N MET A 39 2.98 -5.06 -10.50
CA MET A 39 3.57 -6.36 -10.15
C MET A 39 4.06 -7.11 -11.39
N ALA A 40 3.28 -7.11 -12.48
CA ALA A 40 3.70 -7.70 -13.74
C ALA A 40 4.96 -7.02 -14.31
N LYS A 41 5.08 -5.69 -14.17
CA LYS A 41 6.29 -4.94 -14.55
C LYS A 41 7.48 -5.34 -13.67
N ALA A 42 7.30 -5.41 -12.36
CA ALA A 42 8.36 -5.81 -11.42
C ALA A 42 8.88 -7.23 -11.70
N ARG A 43 7.98 -8.18 -12.02
CA ARG A 43 8.32 -9.57 -12.35
C ARG A 43 9.11 -9.75 -13.65
N ARG A 44 8.99 -8.83 -14.59
CA ARG A 44 9.78 -8.87 -15.84
C ARG A 44 11.27 -8.68 -15.59
N GLY A 45 11.64 -8.24 -14.41
CA GLY A 45 13.02 -7.98 -14.03
C GLY A 45 13.52 -6.65 -14.59
N GLY A 46 14.77 -6.38 -14.31
CA GLY A 46 15.48 -5.14 -14.63
C GLY A 46 16.14 -4.61 -13.37
N THR A 47 17.21 -3.86 -13.54
CA THR A 47 17.96 -3.28 -12.42
C THR A 47 17.80 -1.77 -12.34
N GLU A 48 17.13 -1.16 -13.32
CA GLU A 48 16.92 0.29 -13.36
C GLU A 48 16.21 0.80 -12.10
N PRO A 49 16.66 1.94 -11.55
CA PRO A 49 16.07 2.46 -10.31
C PRO A 49 14.58 2.79 -10.49
N VAL A 50 13.78 2.38 -9.53
CA VAL A 50 12.34 2.60 -9.52
C VAL A 50 12.01 3.81 -8.66
N LYS A 51 11.35 4.81 -9.24
CA LYS A 51 10.89 6.04 -8.58
C LYS A 51 9.39 6.17 -8.81
N LEU A 52 8.59 5.77 -7.84
CA LEU A 52 7.14 5.69 -7.96
C LEU A 52 6.45 6.59 -6.94
N LEU A 53 5.46 7.34 -7.39
CA LEU A 53 4.56 8.10 -6.52
C LEU A 53 3.12 7.62 -6.72
N LEU A 54 2.55 7.03 -5.67
CA LEU A 54 1.15 6.63 -5.62
C LEU A 54 0.34 7.72 -4.92
N TYR A 55 -0.62 8.34 -5.63
CA TYR A 55 -1.42 9.43 -5.06
C TYR A 55 -2.91 9.22 -5.28
N GLY A 56 -3.73 9.89 -4.47
CA GLY A 56 -5.19 9.80 -4.54
C GLY A 56 -5.84 9.77 -3.15
N PRO A 57 -7.16 9.56 -3.06
CA PRO A 57 -7.90 9.67 -1.80
C PRO A 57 -7.41 8.66 -0.74
N PRO A 58 -7.69 8.93 0.55
CA PRO A 58 -7.34 8.01 1.62
C PRO A 58 -8.12 6.68 1.52
N GLY A 59 -7.52 5.59 2.01
CA GLY A 59 -8.18 4.28 2.10
C GLY A 59 -8.31 3.50 0.80
N VAL A 60 -7.72 3.95 -0.33
CA VAL A 60 -7.80 3.26 -1.64
C VAL A 60 -6.70 2.20 -1.85
N GLY A 61 -5.79 2.02 -0.87
CA GLY A 61 -4.77 0.97 -0.95
C GLY A 61 -3.38 1.42 -1.40
N LYS A 62 -3.04 2.73 -1.40
CA LYS A 62 -1.71 3.26 -1.80
C LYS A 62 -0.54 2.56 -1.07
N SER A 63 -0.54 2.60 0.26
CA SER A 63 0.52 1.97 1.07
C SER A 63 0.54 0.46 0.88
N THR A 64 -0.63 -0.17 0.77
CA THR A 64 -0.72 -1.62 0.51
C THR A 64 -0.06 -2.02 -0.82
N ILE A 65 -0.27 -1.22 -1.88
CA ILE A 65 0.39 -1.45 -3.18
C ILE A 65 1.89 -1.20 -3.05
N ALA A 66 2.31 -0.16 -2.32
CA ALA A 66 3.72 0.12 -2.08
C ALA A 66 4.43 -1.05 -1.40
N ASP A 67 3.83 -1.62 -0.35
CA ASP A 67 4.34 -2.78 0.39
C ASP A 67 4.46 -4.02 -0.51
N MET A 68 3.39 -4.35 -1.24
CA MET A 68 3.39 -5.48 -2.16
C MET A 68 4.48 -5.34 -3.21
N LEU A 69 4.62 -4.16 -3.79
CA LEU A 69 5.59 -3.89 -4.85
C LEU A 69 7.03 -3.93 -4.33
N ALA A 70 7.27 -3.34 -3.15
CA ALA A 70 8.57 -3.38 -2.51
C ALA A 70 8.99 -4.83 -2.21
N LEU A 71 8.07 -5.65 -1.69
CA LEU A 71 8.33 -7.06 -1.42
C LEU A 71 8.56 -7.87 -2.72
N GLU A 72 7.87 -7.54 -3.81
CA GLU A 72 8.10 -8.19 -5.11
C GLU A 72 9.51 -7.90 -5.64
N PHE A 73 10.02 -6.66 -5.51
CA PHE A 73 11.39 -6.31 -5.91
C PHE A 73 12.43 -6.96 -5.01
N THR A 74 12.29 -6.79 -3.71
CA THR A 74 13.33 -7.20 -2.76
C THR A 74 13.30 -8.67 -2.41
N ARG A 75 12.12 -9.31 -2.47
CA ARG A 75 11.85 -10.66 -1.97
C ARG A 75 12.33 -10.89 -0.54
N SER A 76 12.65 -9.80 0.17
CA SER A 76 13.12 -9.80 1.54
C SER A 76 12.61 -8.57 2.29
N PRO A 77 11.90 -8.72 3.40
CA PRO A 77 11.45 -7.58 4.21
C PRO A 77 12.62 -6.80 4.81
N TRP A 78 13.78 -7.42 4.99
CA TRP A 78 14.98 -6.79 5.53
C TRP A 78 15.66 -5.78 4.57
N SER A 79 15.23 -5.73 3.32
CA SER A 79 15.71 -4.78 2.32
C SER A 79 14.67 -3.68 2.03
N ILE A 80 13.65 -3.56 2.88
CA ILE A 80 12.61 -2.54 2.79
C ILE A 80 12.70 -1.67 4.03
N GLU A 81 12.78 -0.37 3.83
CA GLU A 81 12.64 0.64 4.88
C GLU A 81 11.38 1.46 4.62
N GLU A 82 10.45 1.42 5.56
CA GLU A 82 9.20 2.17 5.49
C GLU A 82 9.17 3.23 6.59
N VAL A 83 8.92 4.48 6.20
CA VAL A 83 8.84 5.61 7.12
C VAL A 83 7.68 6.55 6.75
N PRO A 84 7.03 7.18 7.74
CA PRO A 84 6.08 8.26 7.45
C PRO A 84 6.82 9.54 7.05
N GLY A 85 6.28 10.28 6.07
CA GLY A 85 6.91 11.51 5.56
C GLY A 85 7.22 12.55 6.63
N LYS A 86 6.35 12.67 7.64
CA LYS A 86 6.54 13.63 8.74
C LYS A 86 7.82 13.42 9.57
N VAL A 87 8.40 12.21 9.56
CA VAL A 87 9.64 11.92 10.30
C VAL A 87 10.88 11.94 9.39
N VAL A 88 10.69 12.11 8.08
CA VAL A 88 11.81 12.26 7.13
C VAL A 88 12.40 13.65 7.28
N THR A 89 13.60 13.71 7.84
CA THR A 89 14.37 14.93 8.06
C THR A 89 15.50 15.04 7.03
N VAL A 90 16.16 16.21 6.99
CA VAL A 90 17.39 16.42 6.23
C VAL A 90 18.45 15.38 6.58
N GLU A 91 18.58 15.04 7.87
CA GLU A 91 19.56 14.04 8.33
C GLU A 91 19.21 12.64 7.82
N THR A 92 17.94 12.25 7.89
CA THR A 92 17.45 10.98 7.32
C THR A 92 17.85 10.85 5.84
N VAL A 93 17.65 11.91 5.05
CA VAL A 93 17.98 11.87 3.61
C VAL A 93 19.49 11.82 3.38
N LYS A 94 20.30 12.50 4.21
CA LYS A 94 21.78 12.41 4.14
C LYS A 94 22.26 10.99 4.45
N ASP A 95 21.65 10.31 5.43
CA ASP A 95 21.98 8.92 5.74
C ASP A 95 21.64 8.01 4.56
N TRP A 96 20.47 8.16 3.96
CA TRP A 96 20.11 7.44 2.74
C TRP A 96 21.08 7.71 1.58
N MET A 97 21.57 8.95 1.43
CA MET A 97 22.60 9.27 0.41
C MET A 97 23.92 8.54 0.69
N ARG A 98 24.33 8.40 1.93
CA ARG A 98 25.52 7.61 2.31
C ARG A 98 25.33 6.14 2.00
N GLU A 99 24.13 5.60 2.26
CA GLU A 99 23.78 4.21 1.96
C GLU A 99 23.78 3.86 0.48
N LEU A 100 23.63 4.84 -0.44
CA LEU A 100 23.69 4.57 -1.88
C LEU A 100 25.01 3.94 -2.33
N ALA A 101 26.10 4.17 -1.58
CA ALA A 101 27.42 3.60 -1.87
C ALA A 101 27.53 2.11 -1.52
N TYR A 102 26.57 1.57 -0.74
CA TYR A 102 26.62 0.20 -0.25
C TYR A 102 25.51 -0.65 -0.88
N GLY A 103 25.79 -1.92 -1.15
CA GLY A 103 24.78 -2.89 -1.56
C GLY A 103 23.87 -3.33 -0.40
N SER A 104 22.71 -3.87 -0.70
CA SER A 104 21.91 -4.58 0.30
C SER A 104 22.55 -5.95 0.60
N LEU A 105 22.55 -6.36 1.88
CA LEU A 105 23.07 -7.66 2.31
C LEU A 105 22.09 -8.82 2.03
N TYR A 106 20.80 -8.52 1.86
CA TYR A 106 19.74 -9.53 1.83
C TYR A 106 19.06 -9.66 0.47
N SER A 107 19.34 -8.76 -0.47
CA SER A 107 18.69 -8.71 -1.78
C SER A 107 19.50 -7.88 -2.76
N GLU A 108 19.34 -8.15 -4.05
CA GLU A 108 19.84 -7.26 -5.11
C GLU A 108 19.13 -5.90 -5.11
N TRP A 109 17.95 -5.83 -4.54
CA TRP A 109 17.15 -4.63 -4.40
C TRP A 109 17.09 -4.13 -2.96
N SER A 110 17.08 -2.81 -2.81
CA SER A 110 16.71 -2.11 -1.59
C SER A 110 15.64 -1.06 -1.90
N VAL A 111 14.55 -1.06 -1.15
CA VAL A 111 13.41 -0.17 -1.40
C VAL A 111 13.12 0.69 -0.18
N LYS A 112 13.01 1.99 -0.40
CA LYS A 112 12.50 2.95 0.58
C LYS A 112 11.04 3.27 0.27
N ILE A 113 10.17 3.18 1.27
CA ILE A 113 8.77 3.58 1.19
C ILE A 113 8.58 4.80 2.08
N VAL A 114 8.08 5.89 1.52
CA VAL A 114 7.74 7.10 2.28
C VAL A 114 6.24 7.34 2.20
N ASN A 115 5.53 7.04 3.28
CA ASN A 115 4.10 7.28 3.37
C ASN A 115 3.81 8.75 3.68
N GLU A 116 2.83 9.33 2.99
CA GLU A 116 2.49 10.75 3.09
C GLU A 116 3.71 11.65 2.79
N LEU A 117 4.34 11.42 1.64
CA LEU A 117 5.54 12.15 1.18
C LEU A 117 5.32 13.67 1.15
N ASP A 118 4.09 14.11 0.91
CA ASP A 118 3.66 15.51 0.97
C ASP A 118 3.86 16.16 2.35
N ARG A 119 4.00 15.37 3.41
CA ARG A 119 4.25 15.84 4.79
C ARG A 119 5.72 15.99 5.16
N CYS A 120 6.65 15.67 4.26
CA CYS A 120 8.07 15.97 4.47
C CYS A 120 8.30 17.48 4.51
N SER A 121 9.26 17.94 5.32
CA SER A 121 9.68 19.33 5.30
C SER A 121 10.23 19.74 3.93
N ARG A 122 10.13 21.02 3.57
CA ARG A 122 10.63 21.50 2.28
C ARG A 122 12.12 21.21 2.08
N ASP A 123 12.92 21.41 3.12
CA ASP A 123 14.36 21.15 3.05
C ASP A 123 14.66 19.65 2.83
N ALA A 124 13.89 18.76 3.46
CA ALA A 124 14.01 17.33 3.22
C ALA A 124 13.57 16.96 1.80
N GLN A 125 12.49 17.57 1.29
CA GLN A 125 12.03 17.37 -0.08
C GLN A 125 13.09 17.80 -1.10
N ASP A 126 13.72 18.97 -0.94
CA ASP A 126 14.76 19.46 -1.84
C ASP A 126 15.99 18.53 -1.84
N LEU A 127 16.38 18.03 -0.69
CA LEU A 127 17.49 17.07 -0.59
C LEU A 127 17.13 15.70 -1.19
N LEU A 128 15.88 15.28 -1.05
CA LEU A 128 15.36 14.04 -1.61
C LEU A 128 15.42 14.02 -3.14
N LEU A 129 15.27 15.15 -3.80
CA LEU A 129 15.49 15.25 -5.25
C LEU A 129 16.90 14.83 -5.63
N GLY A 130 17.90 15.32 -4.88
CA GLY A 130 19.30 14.93 -5.08
C GLY A 130 19.56 13.44 -4.81
N TYR A 131 18.89 12.85 -3.84
CA TYR A 131 18.90 11.42 -3.58
C TYR A 131 18.34 10.62 -4.78
N LEU A 132 17.15 11.01 -5.25
CA LEU A 132 16.48 10.36 -6.37
C LEU A 132 17.33 10.42 -7.66
N ASP A 133 17.98 11.54 -7.91
CA ASP A 133 18.81 11.72 -9.11
C ASP A 133 20.07 10.83 -9.08
N LYS A 134 20.55 10.45 -7.88
CA LYS A 134 21.77 9.63 -7.69
C LYS A 134 21.48 8.14 -7.44
N MET A 135 20.23 7.72 -7.44
CA MET A 135 19.88 6.31 -7.19
C MET A 135 20.54 5.38 -8.23
N PRO A 136 21.36 4.41 -7.79
CA PRO A 136 21.94 3.42 -8.68
C PRO A 136 20.94 2.30 -9.02
N PRO A 137 21.27 1.42 -9.97
CA PRO A 137 20.52 0.20 -10.22
C PRO A 137 20.24 -0.63 -8.95
N GLY A 138 19.13 -1.34 -8.92
CA GLY A 138 18.72 -2.13 -7.75
C GLY A 138 18.19 -1.29 -6.57
N ARG A 139 17.80 -0.04 -6.81
CA ARG A 139 17.17 0.82 -5.80
C ARG A 139 15.76 1.20 -6.18
N GLY A 140 14.87 1.14 -5.19
CA GLY A 140 13.48 1.59 -5.30
C GLY A 140 13.17 2.69 -4.31
N PHE A 141 12.41 3.69 -4.75
CA PHE A 141 11.79 4.69 -3.90
C PHE A 141 10.30 4.78 -4.25
N ILE A 142 9.45 4.51 -3.28
CA ILE A 142 7.99 4.53 -3.45
C ILE A 142 7.41 5.54 -2.47
N GLY A 143 6.92 6.66 -3.00
CA GLY A 143 6.17 7.65 -2.21
C GLY A 143 4.67 7.39 -2.27
N THR A 144 3.95 7.70 -1.18
CA THR A 144 2.49 7.82 -1.22
C THR A 144 2.07 9.25 -0.86
N SER A 145 0.97 9.74 -1.43
CA SER A 145 0.40 11.05 -1.11
C SER A 145 -1.12 11.00 -1.12
N ASN A 146 -1.73 11.76 -0.22
CA ASN A 146 -3.18 11.99 -0.22
C ASN A 146 -3.57 13.23 -1.04
N LEU A 147 -2.60 14.00 -1.50
CA LEU A 147 -2.80 15.21 -2.30
C LEU A 147 -2.83 14.87 -3.79
N ASP A 148 -3.54 15.70 -4.56
CA ASP A 148 -3.40 15.69 -6.00
C ASP A 148 -2.03 16.21 -6.44
N LEU A 149 -1.57 15.78 -7.62
CA LEU A 149 -0.26 16.17 -8.17
C LEU A 149 -0.05 17.69 -8.21
N GLY A 150 -1.09 18.47 -8.49
CA GLY A 150 -1.01 19.93 -8.53
C GLY A 150 -0.61 20.59 -7.20
N GLN A 151 -0.65 19.86 -6.10
CA GLN A 151 -0.22 20.32 -4.77
C GLN A 151 1.23 19.93 -4.44
N LEU A 152 1.84 19.07 -5.26
CA LEU A 152 3.25 18.72 -5.18
C LEU A 152 4.07 19.61 -6.11
N THR A 153 5.30 19.93 -5.73
CA THR A 153 6.15 20.75 -6.59
C THR A 153 6.42 20.07 -7.94
N GLU A 154 6.52 20.83 -9.03
CA GLU A 154 6.84 20.29 -10.35
C GLU A 154 8.13 19.44 -10.34
N ARG A 155 9.10 19.85 -9.52
CA ARG A 155 10.37 19.12 -9.34
C ARG A 155 10.13 17.68 -8.88
N PHE A 156 9.17 17.44 -7.94
CA PHE A 156 8.79 16.09 -7.53
C PHE A 156 8.10 15.34 -8.65
N GLN A 157 7.14 15.99 -9.30
CA GLN A 157 6.36 15.36 -10.37
C GLN A 157 7.26 14.80 -11.48
N THR A 158 8.31 15.52 -11.85
CA THR A 158 9.23 15.13 -12.93
C THR A 158 10.19 14.00 -12.56
N ARG A 159 10.42 13.72 -11.27
CA ARG A 159 11.32 12.64 -10.83
C ARG A 159 10.63 11.31 -10.61
N PHE A 160 9.31 11.32 -10.51
CA PHE A 160 8.53 10.12 -10.24
C PHE A 160 7.70 9.68 -11.45
N GLN A 161 7.56 8.39 -11.60
CA GLN A 161 6.41 7.84 -12.30
C GLN A 161 5.20 7.98 -11.37
N SER A 162 4.36 8.98 -11.64
CA SER A 162 3.20 9.28 -10.80
C SER A 162 1.99 8.48 -11.26
N ILE A 163 1.33 7.80 -10.34
CA ILE A 163 0.15 6.97 -10.61
C ILE A 163 -0.99 7.38 -9.68
N LYS A 164 -2.08 7.84 -10.28
CA LYS A 164 -3.31 8.14 -9.56
C LYS A 164 -4.07 6.87 -9.23
N LEU A 165 -4.45 6.72 -7.97
CA LEU A 165 -5.40 5.72 -7.53
C LEU A 165 -6.76 6.39 -7.34
N GLU A 166 -7.79 5.82 -7.93
CA GLU A 166 -9.15 6.30 -7.80
C GLU A 166 -9.89 5.50 -6.72
N ALA A 167 -10.90 6.13 -6.13
CA ALA A 167 -11.76 5.45 -5.18
C ALA A 167 -12.60 4.39 -5.89
N PRO A 168 -12.76 3.20 -5.33
CA PRO A 168 -13.71 2.22 -5.83
C PRO A 168 -15.14 2.73 -5.67
N ASN A 169 -16.02 2.29 -6.55
CA ASN A 169 -17.45 2.59 -6.44
C ASN A 169 -18.14 1.70 -5.39
N SER A 170 -19.38 2.05 -5.04
CA SER A 170 -20.15 1.32 -4.02
C SER A 170 -20.41 -0.13 -4.39
N ASP A 171 -20.62 -0.45 -5.67
CA ASP A 171 -20.86 -1.84 -6.11
C ASP A 171 -19.61 -2.70 -5.97
N GLU A 172 -18.43 -2.14 -6.28
CA GLU A 172 -17.15 -2.82 -6.10
C GLU A 172 -16.87 -3.11 -4.62
N ILE A 173 -17.15 -2.16 -3.73
CA ILE A 173 -16.99 -2.34 -2.28
C ILE A 173 -18.00 -3.36 -1.77
N ARG A 174 -19.28 -3.27 -2.16
CA ARG A 174 -20.32 -4.23 -1.79
C ARG A 174 -19.90 -5.65 -2.17
N GLY A 175 -19.51 -5.85 -3.43
CA GLY A 175 -19.06 -7.16 -3.92
C GLY A 175 -17.86 -7.70 -3.15
N PHE A 176 -16.91 -6.85 -2.83
CA PHE A 176 -15.72 -7.18 -2.04
C PHE A 176 -16.12 -7.64 -0.61
N LEU A 177 -16.96 -6.90 0.09
CA LEU A 177 -17.40 -7.24 1.45
C LEU A 177 -18.15 -8.58 1.46
N MET A 178 -19.06 -8.80 0.52
CA MET A 178 -19.82 -10.06 0.41
C MET A 178 -18.91 -11.25 0.08
N ALA A 179 -17.93 -11.08 -0.79
CA ALA A 179 -17.00 -12.13 -1.18
C ALA A 179 -16.09 -12.57 -0.02
N HIS A 180 -15.63 -11.63 0.78
CA HIS A 180 -14.67 -11.90 1.86
C HIS A 180 -15.32 -12.27 3.20
N TRP A 181 -16.46 -11.70 3.55
CA TRP A 181 -17.05 -11.85 4.90
C TRP A 181 -18.50 -12.34 4.92
N LYS A 182 -19.05 -12.92 3.89
CA LYS A 182 -20.43 -13.48 3.89
C LYS A 182 -21.46 -12.57 4.60
N VAL A 183 -21.36 -11.29 4.40
CA VAL A 183 -22.25 -10.29 4.98
C VAL A 183 -23.56 -10.29 4.20
N PRO A 184 -24.74 -10.09 4.85
CA PRO A 184 -25.98 -9.86 4.14
C PRO A 184 -25.85 -8.68 3.16
N GLU A 185 -26.47 -8.82 1.98
CA GLU A 185 -26.35 -7.80 0.93
C GLU A 185 -26.79 -6.41 1.39
N ALA A 186 -27.87 -6.33 2.18
CA ALA A 186 -28.36 -5.06 2.72
C ALA A 186 -27.31 -4.35 3.60
N VAL A 187 -26.60 -5.11 4.44
CA VAL A 187 -25.54 -4.56 5.30
C VAL A 187 -24.34 -4.13 4.45
N ALA A 188 -23.91 -4.98 3.50
CA ALA A 188 -22.81 -4.64 2.60
C ALA A 188 -23.12 -3.40 1.76
N ALA A 189 -24.35 -3.24 1.27
CA ALA A 189 -24.79 -2.08 0.51
C ALA A 189 -24.79 -0.79 1.37
N MET A 190 -25.28 -0.86 2.60
CA MET A 190 -25.28 0.28 3.52
C MET A 190 -23.86 0.75 3.82
N ILE A 191 -22.94 -0.15 4.16
CA ILE A 191 -21.54 0.16 4.41
C ILE A 191 -20.86 0.73 3.17
N ALA A 192 -21.09 0.13 2.00
CA ALA A 192 -20.50 0.57 0.75
C ALA A 192 -20.89 1.99 0.32
N VAL A 193 -22.12 2.40 0.61
CA VAL A 193 -22.58 3.77 0.38
C VAL A 193 -21.98 4.71 1.43
N GLY A 194 -21.98 4.33 2.70
CA GLY A 194 -21.54 5.18 3.81
C GLY A 194 -20.04 5.50 3.78
N CYS A 195 -19.21 4.57 3.30
CA CYS A 195 -17.75 4.75 3.30
C CYS A 195 -17.22 5.69 2.21
N GLY A 196 -18.02 6.12 1.23
CA GLY A 196 -17.62 7.09 0.20
C GLY A 196 -16.38 6.67 -0.61
N GLY A 197 -16.20 5.37 -0.87
CA GLY A 197 -15.04 4.85 -1.62
C GLY A 197 -13.79 4.59 -0.77
N ASN A 198 -13.85 4.82 0.54
CA ASN A 198 -12.77 4.53 1.47
C ASN A 198 -12.86 3.08 2.00
N VAL A 199 -12.07 2.17 1.43
CA VAL A 199 -12.10 0.75 1.80
C VAL A 199 -11.72 0.52 3.28
N ARG A 200 -10.83 1.35 3.84
CA ARG A 200 -10.46 1.24 5.26
C ARG A 200 -11.64 1.59 6.17
N ALA A 201 -12.41 2.62 5.82
CA ALA A 201 -13.64 2.98 6.53
C ALA A 201 -14.68 1.84 6.42
N ALA A 202 -14.86 1.27 5.23
CA ALA A 202 -15.77 0.13 5.04
C ALA A 202 -15.40 -1.07 5.92
N LEU A 203 -14.11 -1.37 6.09
CA LEU A 203 -13.66 -2.44 6.97
C LEU A 203 -13.89 -2.12 8.45
N ALA A 204 -13.74 -0.87 8.87
CA ALA A 204 -14.02 -0.43 10.23
C ALA A 204 -15.52 -0.51 10.56
N ASP A 205 -16.38 -0.09 9.64
CA ASP A 205 -17.83 -0.18 9.80
C ASP A 205 -18.29 -1.65 9.86
N LEU A 206 -17.67 -2.52 9.05
CA LEU A 206 -17.94 -3.95 9.09
C LEU A 206 -17.51 -4.60 10.40
N GLU A 207 -16.36 -4.22 10.95
CA GLU A 207 -15.89 -4.68 12.27
C GLU A 207 -16.89 -4.30 13.36
N THR A 208 -17.35 -3.05 13.35
CA THR A 208 -18.37 -2.54 14.28
C THR A 208 -19.68 -3.33 14.17
N HIS A 209 -20.09 -3.67 12.95
CA HIS A 209 -21.29 -4.49 12.72
C HIS A 209 -21.12 -5.90 13.32
N PHE A 210 -19.96 -6.53 13.19
CA PHE A 210 -19.71 -7.84 13.78
C PHE A 210 -19.70 -7.80 15.30
N ASP A 211 -19.11 -6.77 15.90
CA ASP A 211 -19.09 -6.62 17.36
C ASP A 211 -20.50 -6.43 17.92
N ALA A 212 -21.37 -5.70 17.21
CA ALA A 212 -22.78 -5.55 17.60
C ALA A 212 -23.60 -6.86 17.52
N THR A 213 -23.29 -7.71 16.53
CA THR A 213 -24.01 -8.98 16.32
C THR A 213 -23.48 -10.17 17.13
N CYS A 214 -22.31 -10.04 17.77
CA CYS A 214 -21.74 -11.08 18.65
C CYS A 214 -22.23 -10.98 20.09
N HIS A 215 -23.02 -9.98 20.45
CA HIS A 215 -23.55 -9.77 21.81
C HIS A 215 -25.02 -10.17 21.96
N ASP A 216 -25.65 -10.67 20.89
CA ASP A 216 -26.97 -11.27 20.88
C ASP A 216 -26.86 -12.81 20.76
#